data_bbca60e0f88a18c508c67aa2684efbd9
#
_entry.id   bbca60e0f88a18c508c67aa2684efbd9
#
_cell.length_a   1.000
_cell.length_b   1.000
_cell.length_c   1.000
_cell.angle_alpha   90.00
_cell.angle_beta   90.00
_cell.angle_gamma   90.00
#
_symmetry.space_group_name_H-M   'P 1'
#
loop_
_entity.id
_entity.type
_entity.pdbx_description
1 polymer ?
#
loop_
_entity_poly.entity_id
_entity_poly.type
_entity_poly.pdbx_seq_one_letter_code
_entity_poly.pdbx_strand_id
1 'polypeptide(L)'
;EGIVKKVRSMGFYVGANYIFGLPDDTLDSMKETLDLSLRINSEWVNFYSAMAYPGSQLHVIAKKKSWKLPEDKMNPGWIGYSQHAYECLPLRTEKLKATEVLDFRDKAFLTYFKSNDYLSMTKSTFGADTVDHIQKMTSHKLSRKHHKEIVDY
;
A
#
# COMPACT_ATOMS: atom_id res chain seq x y z
N GLU A 1 -15.69 -9.10 7.23
CA GLU A 1 -15.56 -8.73 8.66
C GLU A 1 -15.92 -9.92 9.59
N GLY A 2 -17.03 -10.65 9.37
CA GLY A 2 -17.47 -11.76 10.21
C GLY A 2 -16.44 -12.88 10.38
N ILE A 3 -15.76 -13.27 9.29
CA ILE A 3 -14.71 -14.30 9.33
C ILE A 3 -13.54 -13.85 10.22
N VAL A 4 -13.12 -12.61 10.12
CA VAL A 4 -12.01 -12.06 10.92
C VAL A 4 -12.36 -12.10 12.41
N LYS A 5 -13.59 -11.70 12.79
CA LYS A 5 -14.08 -11.81 14.17
C LYS A 5 -14.06 -13.25 14.68
N LYS A 6 -14.49 -14.20 13.85
CA LYS A 6 -14.46 -15.63 14.19
C LYS A 6 -13.03 -16.14 14.38
N VAL A 7 -12.11 -15.80 13.50
CA VAL A 7 -10.70 -16.22 13.60
C VAL A 7 -10.07 -15.67 14.88
N ARG A 8 -10.32 -14.39 15.21
CA ARG A 8 -9.86 -13.78 16.47
C ARG A 8 -10.45 -14.44 17.71
N SER A 9 -11.74 -14.80 17.68
CA SER A 9 -12.37 -15.51 18.83
C SER A 9 -11.76 -16.90 19.08
N MET A 10 -11.03 -17.45 18.12
CA MET A 10 -10.27 -18.70 18.25
C MET A 10 -8.84 -18.49 18.76
N GLY A 11 -8.45 -17.24 19.10
CA GLY A 11 -7.13 -16.90 19.62
C GLY A 11 -6.06 -16.62 18.55
N PHE A 12 -6.43 -16.46 17.27
CA PHE A 12 -5.49 -16.15 16.20
C PHE A 12 -5.39 -14.65 15.96
N TYR A 13 -4.20 -14.19 15.60
CA TYR A 13 -3.97 -12.86 15.05
C TYR A 13 -4.16 -12.87 13.53
N VAL A 14 -4.59 -11.74 12.98
CA VAL A 14 -4.86 -11.60 11.55
C VAL A 14 -3.87 -10.64 10.91
N GLY A 15 -3.14 -11.16 9.92
CA GLY A 15 -2.37 -10.32 8.99
C GLY A 15 -3.20 -10.08 7.72
N ALA A 16 -3.38 -8.81 7.36
CA ALA A 16 -4.13 -8.43 6.17
C ALA A 16 -3.24 -7.76 5.12
N ASN A 17 -3.49 -8.06 3.85
CA ASN A 17 -2.81 -7.43 2.72
C ASN A 17 -3.83 -6.68 1.86
N TYR A 18 -3.54 -5.41 1.58
CA TYR A 18 -4.36 -4.55 0.74
C TYR A 18 -3.53 -4.05 -0.44
N ILE A 19 -4.12 -4.01 -1.63
CA ILE A 19 -3.47 -3.57 -2.86
C ILE A 19 -4.26 -2.40 -3.42
N PHE A 20 -3.57 -1.34 -3.82
CA PHE A 20 -4.13 -0.15 -4.45
C PHE A 20 -3.65 0.00 -5.89
N GLY A 21 -4.49 0.52 -6.77
CA GLY A 21 -4.15 0.83 -8.15
C GLY A 21 -4.25 -0.36 -9.09
N LEU A 22 -5.12 -1.32 -8.82
CA LEU A 22 -5.51 -2.34 -9.78
C LEU A 22 -6.19 -1.70 -11.01
N PRO A 23 -6.26 -2.37 -12.19
CA PRO A 23 -6.76 -1.77 -13.43
C PRO A 23 -8.14 -1.10 -13.34
N ASP A 24 -9.03 -1.64 -12.52
CA ASP A 24 -10.38 -1.11 -12.34
C ASP A 24 -10.52 -0.11 -11.20
N ASP A 25 -9.46 0.09 -10.41
CA ASP A 25 -9.48 1.02 -9.29
C ASP A 25 -9.68 2.47 -9.74
N THR A 26 -10.33 3.18 -8.85
CA THR A 26 -10.45 4.64 -8.81
C THR A 26 -9.95 5.15 -7.47
N LEU A 27 -9.82 6.47 -7.30
CA LEU A 27 -9.51 7.05 -5.98
C LEU A 27 -10.56 6.67 -4.94
N ASP A 28 -11.83 6.56 -5.33
CA ASP A 28 -12.90 6.22 -4.40
C ASP A 28 -12.87 4.74 -4.00
N SER A 29 -12.63 3.80 -4.93
CA SER A 29 -12.46 2.39 -4.55
C SER A 29 -11.24 2.15 -3.66
N MET A 30 -10.15 2.89 -3.87
CA MET A 30 -9.00 2.84 -2.97
C MET A 30 -9.32 3.38 -1.57
N LYS A 31 -10.15 4.45 -1.46
CA LYS A 31 -10.66 4.93 -0.17
C LYS A 31 -11.54 3.88 0.53
N GLU A 32 -12.46 3.25 -0.19
CA GLU A 32 -13.29 2.16 0.35
C GLU A 32 -12.45 1.01 0.91
N THR A 33 -11.35 0.67 0.21
CA THR A 33 -10.39 -0.35 0.65
C THR A 33 -9.66 0.08 1.93
N LEU A 34 -9.24 1.34 2.03
CA LEU A 34 -8.64 1.88 3.25
C LEU A 34 -9.64 1.89 4.42
N ASP A 35 -10.86 2.34 4.17
CA ASP A 35 -11.92 2.36 5.18
C ASP A 35 -12.25 0.95 5.68
N LEU A 36 -12.27 -0.04 4.78
CA LEU A 36 -12.41 -1.44 5.16
C LEU A 36 -11.27 -1.89 6.07
N SER A 37 -10.02 -1.52 5.73
CA SER A 37 -8.85 -1.86 6.54
C SER A 37 -8.94 -1.30 7.96
N LEU A 38 -9.36 -0.04 8.08
CA LEU A 38 -9.55 0.64 9.38
C LEU A 38 -10.67 -0.04 10.21
N ARG A 39 -11.80 -0.39 9.58
CA ARG A 39 -12.90 -1.11 10.27
C ARG A 39 -12.50 -2.51 10.73
N ILE A 40 -11.71 -3.22 9.94
CA ILE A 40 -11.20 -4.55 10.30
C ILE A 40 -10.17 -4.44 11.43
N ASN A 41 -9.35 -3.43 11.42
CA ASN A 41 -8.31 -3.14 12.40
C ASN A 41 -7.45 -4.37 12.73
N SER A 42 -6.82 -4.97 11.69
CA SER A 42 -6.00 -6.17 11.81
C SER A 42 -4.74 -5.93 12.61
N GLU A 43 -4.24 -6.95 13.31
CA GLU A 43 -3.03 -6.88 14.14
C GLU A 43 -1.78 -6.58 13.31
N TRP A 44 -1.78 -7.01 12.05
CA TRP A 44 -0.74 -6.68 11.07
C TRP A 44 -1.37 -6.33 9.72
N VAL A 45 -0.83 -5.30 9.06
CA VAL A 45 -1.30 -4.86 7.74
C VAL A 45 -0.13 -4.56 6.82
N ASN A 46 -0.26 -4.99 5.58
CA ASN A 46 0.58 -4.52 4.48
C ASN A 46 -0.28 -3.77 3.45
N PHE A 47 0.20 -2.60 3.04
CA PHE A 47 -0.35 -1.85 1.93
C PHE A 47 0.62 -1.89 0.75
N TYR A 48 0.14 -2.34 -0.39
CA TYR A 48 0.92 -2.47 -1.62
C TYR A 48 0.33 -1.59 -2.73
N SER A 49 1.20 -1.05 -3.56
CA SER A 49 0.80 -0.55 -4.87
C SER A 49 0.76 -1.69 -5.87
N ALA A 50 -0.21 -1.69 -6.79
CA ALA A 50 -0.27 -2.70 -7.85
C ALA A 50 0.98 -2.61 -8.73
N MET A 51 1.60 -3.77 -8.96
CA MET A 51 2.80 -3.94 -9.77
C MET A 51 2.55 -5.00 -10.84
N ALA A 52 2.85 -4.68 -12.08
CA ALA A 52 2.76 -5.64 -13.18
C ALA A 52 4.05 -6.46 -13.30
N TYR A 53 4.26 -7.38 -12.37
CA TYR A 53 5.47 -8.20 -12.33
C TYR A 53 5.61 -9.06 -13.60
N PRO A 54 6.83 -9.14 -14.19
CA PRO A 54 7.11 -9.99 -15.34
C PRO A 54 6.61 -11.42 -15.16
N GLY A 55 5.95 -11.95 -16.20
CA GLY A 55 5.33 -13.27 -16.17
C GLY A 55 3.89 -13.30 -15.66
N SER A 56 3.39 -12.22 -15.03
CA SER A 56 1.97 -12.13 -14.63
C SER A 56 1.06 -11.77 -15.81
N GLN A 57 -0.23 -12.11 -15.70
CA GLN A 57 -1.24 -11.68 -16.67
C GLN A 57 -1.36 -10.16 -16.72
N LEU A 58 -1.20 -9.49 -15.59
CA LEU A 58 -1.21 -8.01 -15.50
C LEU A 58 -0.07 -7.39 -16.31
N HIS A 59 1.11 -8.01 -16.30
CA HIS A 59 2.25 -7.57 -17.13
C HIS A 59 1.96 -7.70 -18.63
N VAL A 60 1.31 -8.81 -19.05
CA VAL A 60 0.88 -8.99 -20.45
C VAL A 60 -0.11 -7.90 -20.86
N ILE A 61 -1.07 -7.59 -19.98
CA ILE A 61 -2.05 -6.51 -20.21
C ILE A 61 -1.36 -5.15 -20.30
N ALA A 62 -0.45 -4.85 -19.36
CA ALA A 62 0.29 -3.59 -19.33
C ALA A 62 1.09 -3.37 -20.63
N LYS A 63 1.77 -4.41 -21.13
CA LYS A 63 2.49 -4.35 -22.41
C LYS A 63 1.55 -4.11 -23.60
N LYS A 64 0.41 -4.81 -23.66
CA LYS A 64 -0.59 -4.62 -24.72
C LYS A 64 -1.16 -3.19 -24.73
N LYS A 65 -1.34 -2.60 -23.54
CA LYS A 65 -1.83 -1.23 -23.38
C LYS A 65 -0.75 -0.15 -23.41
N SER A 66 0.51 -0.54 -23.65
CA SER A 66 1.66 0.36 -23.65
C SER A 66 1.78 1.19 -22.35
N TRP A 67 1.39 0.60 -21.22
CA TRP A 67 1.62 1.21 -19.92
C TRP A 67 3.09 1.12 -19.56
N LYS A 68 3.63 2.19 -18.97
CA LYS A 68 5.04 2.23 -18.55
C LYS A 68 5.31 1.19 -17.46
N LEU A 69 6.36 0.42 -17.66
CA LEU A 69 6.84 -0.61 -16.72
C LEU A 69 8.23 -0.25 -16.20
N PRO A 70 8.61 -0.70 -15.00
CA PRO A 70 9.93 -0.42 -14.43
C PRO A 70 11.10 -0.86 -15.34
N GLU A 71 10.97 -1.96 -16.06
CA GLU A 71 12.01 -2.49 -16.96
C GLU A 71 12.08 -1.79 -18.32
N ASP A 72 11.17 -0.90 -18.66
CA ASP A 72 11.20 -0.18 -19.93
C ASP A 72 12.43 0.73 -20.02
N LYS A 73 12.86 1.01 -21.26
CA LYS A 73 14.00 1.90 -21.51
C LYS A 73 13.76 3.27 -20.82
N MET A 74 14.77 3.76 -20.13
CA MET A 74 14.78 5.00 -19.34
C MET A 74 14.04 4.95 -18.00
N ASN A 75 13.39 3.84 -17.65
CA ASN A 75 12.77 3.61 -16.35
C ASN A 75 13.78 2.99 -15.36
N PRO A 76 13.43 2.93 -14.05
CA PRO A 76 14.39 2.55 -13.01
C PRO A 76 14.90 1.10 -13.08
N GLY A 77 14.32 0.24 -13.90
CA GLY A 77 14.65 -1.18 -13.93
C GLY A 77 14.02 -1.95 -12.74
N TRP A 78 14.64 -3.06 -12.36
CA TRP A 78 14.11 -3.96 -11.33
C TRP A 78 13.85 -3.32 -9.97
N ILE A 79 14.63 -2.28 -9.61
CA ILE A 79 14.42 -1.55 -8.34
C ILE A 79 13.07 -0.84 -8.31
N GLY A 80 12.51 -0.47 -9.48
CA GLY A 80 11.20 0.15 -9.58
C GLY A 80 10.04 -0.75 -9.11
N TYR A 81 10.24 -2.05 -9.04
CA TYR A 81 9.27 -3.00 -8.47
C TYR A 81 9.30 -3.07 -6.94
N SER A 82 10.28 -2.48 -6.29
CA SER A 82 10.36 -2.48 -4.82
C SER A 82 9.43 -1.44 -4.22
N GLN A 83 8.51 -1.89 -3.36
CA GLN A 83 7.51 -1.05 -2.70
C GLN A 83 8.12 0.07 -1.83
N HIS A 84 9.35 -0.11 -1.36
CA HIS A 84 10.03 0.81 -0.44
C HIS A 84 11.21 1.56 -1.08
N ALA A 85 11.57 1.25 -2.33
CA ALA A 85 12.65 1.93 -3.02
C ALA A 85 12.29 3.39 -3.36
N TYR A 86 13.30 4.25 -3.40
CA TYR A 86 13.16 5.63 -3.88
C TYR A 86 12.59 5.68 -5.30
N GLU A 87 13.01 4.77 -6.17
CA GLU A 87 12.62 4.63 -7.56
C GLU A 87 11.32 3.85 -7.79
N CYS A 88 10.59 3.48 -6.72
CA CYS A 88 9.35 2.72 -6.84
C CYS A 88 8.43 3.32 -7.92
N LEU A 89 8.06 2.50 -8.90
CA LEU A 89 7.20 2.88 -10.02
C LEU A 89 6.00 1.93 -10.10
N PRO A 90 4.88 2.25 -9.42
CA PRO A 90 3.65 1.48 -9.52
C PRO A 90 3.07 1.47 -10.93
N LEU A 91 2.16 0.54 -11.17
CA LEU A 91 1.45 0.46 -12.42
C LEU A 91 0.60 1.73 -12.63
N ARG A 92 0.76 2.36 -13.80
CA ARG A 92 -0.20 3.33 -14.31
C ARG A 92 -1.37 2.58 -14.96
N THR A 93 -2.59 3.04 -14.73
CA THR A 93 -3.79 2.55 -15.42
C THR A 93 -4.42 3.64 -16.27
N GLU A 94 -5.57 3.36 -16.88
CA GLU A 94 -6.34 4.39 -17.61
C GLU A 94 -6.98 5.40 -16.66
N LYS A 95 -7.26 4.99 -15.42
CA LYS A 95 -7.98 5.80 -14.41
C LYS A 95 -7.06 6.49 -13.41
N LEU A 96 -5.83 5.94 -13.19
CA LEU A 96 -4.94 6.38 -12.14
C LEU A 96 -3.50 6.53 -12.66
N LYS A 97 -2.84 7.60 -12.27
CA LYS A 97 -1.39 7.75 -12.48
C LYS A 97 -0.63 6.93 -11.44
N ALA A 98 0.55 6.45 -11.82
CA ALA A 98 1.45 5.73 -10.89
C ALA A 98 1.73 6.53 -9.60
N THR A 99 1.91 7.84 -9.76
CA THR A 99 2.15 8.78 -8.65
C THR A 99 0.98 8.90 -7.69
N GLU A 100 -0.26 8.91 -8.21
CA GLU A 100 -1.47 8.97 -7.37
C GLU A 100 -1.61 7.70 -6.52
N VAL A 101 -1.33 6.53 -7.12
CA VAL A 101 -1.36 5.25 -6.40
C VAL A 101 -0.29 5.21 -5.32
N LEU A 102 0.93 5.66 -5.63
CA LEU A 102 2.05 5.67 -4.68
C LEU A 102 1.78 6.59 -3.50
N ASP A 103 1.32 7.81 -3.77
CA ASP A 103 0.97 8.80 -2.76
C ASP A 103 -0.18 8.31 -1.86
N PHE A 104 -1.20 7.71 -2.48
CA PHE A 104 -2.32 7.13 -1.74
C PHE A 104 -1.85 5.98 -0.82
N ARG A 105 -1.03 5.06 -1.33
CA ARG A 105 -0.47 3.95 -0.54
C ARG A 105 0.32 4.45 0.66
N ASP A 106 1.20 5.44 0.47
CA ASP A 106 2.04 5.97 1.54
C ASP A 106 1.20 6.72 2.59
N LYS A 107 0.15 7.45 2.17
CA LYS A 107 -0.83 8.07 3.06
C LYS A 107 -1.66 7.02 3.82
N ALA A 108 -2.13 5.97 3.13
CA ALA A 108 -2.90 4.90 3.75
C ALA A 108 -2.12 4.20 4.86
N PHE A 109 -0.83 3.95 4.64
CA PHE A 109 0.07 3.41 5.66
C PHE A 109 0.10 4.29 6.91
N LEU A 110 0.32 5.60 6.76
CA LEU A 110 0.35 6.51 7.89
C LEU A 110 -1.01 6.64 8.59
N THR A 111 -2.09 6.70 7.81
CA THR A 111 -3.46 6.79 8.33
C THR A 111 -3.79 5.58 9.20
N TYR A 112 -3.44 4.38 8.74
CA TYR A 112 -3.71 3.15 9.47
C TYR A 112 -2.89 3.06 10.77
N PHE A 113 -1.54 3.12 10.65
CA PHE A 113 -0.64 2.88 11.78
C PHE A 113 -0.63 4.01 12.82
N LYS A 114 -1.15 5.20 12.49
CA LYS A 114 -1.34 6.31 13.43
C LYS A 114 -2.78 6.41 13.95
N SER A 115 -3.70 5.56 13.52
CA SER A 115 -5.07 5.59 14.01
C SER A 115 -5.13 5.22 15.51
N ASN A 116 -5.98 5.90 16.25
CA ASN A 116 -6.15 5.64 17.67
C ASN A 116 -6.61 4.21 17.95
N ASP A 117 -7.48 3.67 17.09
CA ASP A 117 -8.02 2.31 17.22
C ASP A 117 -6.91 1.27 17.07
N TYR A 118 -6.02 1.44 16.08
CA TYR A 118 -4.88 0.56 15.89
C TYR A 118 -3.89 0.63 17.05
N LEU A 119 -3.52 1.83 17.51
CA LEU A 119 -2.59 2.01 18.62
C LEU A 119 -3.16 1.46 19.92
N SER A 120 -4.45 1.63 20.17
CA SER A 120 -5.13 1.09 21.35
C SER A 120 -5.18 -0.43 21.32
N MET A 121 -5.53 -1.03 20.18
CA MET A 121 -5.51 -2.47 19.97
C MET A 121 -4.08 -3.03 20.14
N THR A 122 -3.09 -2.41 19.52
CA THR A 122 -1.68 -2.81 19.63
C THR A 122 -1.20 -2.76 21.07
N LYS A 123 -1.52 -1.71 21.82
CA LYS A 123 -1.15 -1.56 23.24
C LYS A 123 -1.76 -2.66 24.09
N SER A 124 -3.03 -2.96 23.88
CA SER A 124 -3.74 -4.00 24.67
C SER A 124 -3.29 -5.42 24.35
N THR A 125 -2.84 -5.67 23.10
CA THR A 125 -2.50 -7.01 22.63
C THR A 125 -1.00 -7.31 22.78
N PHE A 126 -0.13 -6.33 22.52
CA PHE A 126 1.32 -6.52 22.42
C PHE A 126 2.14 -5.64 23.37
N GLY A 127 1.49 -4.74 24.11
CA GLY A 127 2.15 -3.87 25.10
C GLY A 127 2.64 -2.52 24.54
N ALA A 128 3.15 -1.69 25.46
CA ALA A 128 3.57 -0.32 25.16
C ALA A 128 4.79 -0.26 24.24
N ASP A 129 5.76 -1.16 24.42
CA ASP A 129 6.99 -1.20 23.62
C ASP A 129 6.71 -1.39 22.15
N THR A 130 5.65 -2.15 21.80
CA THR A 130 5.22 -2.32 20.41
C THR A 130 4.63 -1.03 19.86
N VAL A 131 3.89 -0.28 20.68
CA VAL A 131 3.37 1.05 20.28
C VAL A 131 4.51 2.02 20.00
N ASP A 132 5.53 2.06 20.87
CA ASP A 132 6.72 2.90 20.67
C ASP A 132 7.46 2.53 19.39
N HIS A 133 7.56 1.23 19.08
CA HIS A 133 8.13 0.77 17.81
C HIS A 133 7.33 1.26 16.60
N ILE A 134 6.00 1.15 16.64
CA ILE A 134 5.11 1.64 15.56
C ILE A 134 5.25 3.16 15.39
N GLN A 135 5.31 3.92 16.48
CA GLN A 135 5.51 5.37 16.43
C GLN A 135 6.86 5.74 15.79
N LYS A 136 7.94 5.05 16.14
CA LYS A 136 9.25 5.21 15.50
C LYS A 136 9.19 4.85 14.01
N MET A 137 8.58 3.73 13.65
CA MET A 137 8.39 3.33 12.26
C MET A 137 7.64 4.40 11.44
N THR A 138 6.56 4.95 11.99
CA THR A 138 5.73 5.96 11.31
C THR A 138 6.31 7.38 11.35
N SER A 139 7.40 7.62 12.10
CA SER A 139 8.14 8.88 12.05
C SER A 139 9.07 8.98 10.85
N HIS A 140 9.47 7.85 10.26
CA HIS A 140 10.30 7.82 9.06
C HIS A 140 9.46 8.16 7.82
N LYS A 141 9.91 9.15 7.06
CA LYS A 141 9.32 9.52 5.78
C LYS A 141 10.06 8.83 4.66
N LEU A 142 9.34 8.06 3.85
CA LEU A 142 9.89 7.49 2.63
C LEU A 142 10.09 8.62 1.61
N SER A 143 11.32 8.78 1.13
CA SER A 143 11.61 9.64 -0.02
C SER A 143 11.24 8.88 -1.30
N ARG A 144 10.55 9.56 -2.22
CA ARG A 144 10.09 9.00 -3.49
C ARG A 144 10.53 9.89 -4.64
N LYS A 145 11.17 9.32 -5.64
CA LYS A 145 11.55 10.03 -6.86
C LYS A 145 10.33 10.67 -7.54
N HIS A 146 9.25 9.91 -7.63
CA HIS A 146 8.05 10.31 -8.36
C HIS A 146 7.13 11.27 -7.60
N HIS A 147 7.30 11.45 -6.27
CA HIS A 147 6.60 12.52 -5.54
C HIS A 147 7.11 13.92 -5.93
N LYS A 148 8.38 14.05 -6.33
CA LYS A 148 8.95 15.35 -6.76
C LYS A 148 8.45 15.79 -8.13
N GLU A 149 8.03 14.85 -8.98
CA GLU A 149 7.49 15.15 -10.31
C GLU A 149 6.05 15.69 -10.28
N ILE A 150 5.36 15.61 -9.15
CA ILE A 150 3.99 16.13 -8.97
C ILE A 150 3.98 17.59 -8.51
N VAL A 151 5.07 18.05 -7.89
CA VAL A 151 5.14 19.40 -7.27
C VAL A 151 5.54 20.47 -8.30
N ASP A 152 6.05 20.05 -9.46
CA ASP A 152 6.58 20.96 -10.49
C ASP A 152 5.67 21.09 -11.74
N TYR A 153 4.34 20.77 -11.62
CA TYR A 153 3.37 20.96 -12.72
C TYR A 153 2.10 21.66 -12.24
#